data_5e89ae5a28d5b5af79e8724ff38a70cf
#
_entry.id   5e89ae5a28d5b5af79e8724ff38a70cf
#
_cell.length_a   1.000
_cell.length_b   1.000
_cell.length_c   1.000
_cell.angle_alpha   90.00
_cell.angle_beta   90.00
_cell.angle_gamma   90.00
#
_symmetry.space_group_name_H-M   'P 1'
#
loop_
_entity.id
_entity.type
_entity.pdbx_description
1 polymer ?
#
loop_
_entity_poly.entity_id
_entity_poly.type
_entity_poly.pdbx_seq_one_letter_code
_entity_poly.pdbx_strand_id
1 'polypeptide(L)'
;MRTYIFTLLCIVCLMPVSCVDMDDATGTVSHRVRLLAPEGLDKDQSAALVAQRTVTLSTSTHKYEAQTDAGGVAVFSNLTPGIYDISASLSLENEAYRQLTGDPTATRGGVAVGQRLSVMIGAEEQTDLALTLSKNGDIVIGKVFYAGSKGVRNYLAGKFVELYNQSDDSVDVSGLYLGLVESESTPAYTLDNLHTAFADSVVLLKQVFRIPASAPCPVAPGGTVLLVNSATDHTPNNDMEHDLSHADFEAKNASGIFVNNPDVPALELLFTPNASLSYMNLVQSGPCGLVIFRTHADVSTYARTYAYGKSSGTQWLVLPKREVVDAVDILRQKSTGVDVESKRLGNDIDAGYTHIQAVSGWTGEIVYRRTAGVGRSGQKLLSDTNNSSADFQVSTSIGIRVYDEAK
;
A
#
# COMPACT_ATOMS: atom_id res chain seq x y z
N MET A 1 -45.60 33.52 -70.35
CA MET A 1 -45.40 33.12 -68.97
C MET A 1 -45.11 31.63 -68.97
N ARG A 2 -43.85 31.23 -68.72
CA ARG A 2 -43.44 29.82 -68.79
C ARG A 2 -43.26 29.32 -67.36
N THR A 3 -44.05 28.29 -67.01
CA THR A 3 -43.98 27.61 -65.73
C THR A 3 -42.90 26.53 -65.80
N TYR A 4 -41.87 26.59 -64.97
CA TYR A 4 -40.88 25.53 -64.83
C TYR A 4 -41.29 24.60 -63.68
N ILE A 5 -41.57 23.34 -64.01
CA ILE A 5 -41.79 22.26 -63.07
C ILE A 5 -40.41 21.70 -62.74
N PHE A 6 -39.99 21.81 -61.46
CA PHE A 6 -38.81 21.15 -60.95
C PHE A 6 -39.18 19.77 -60.44
N THR A 7 -38.74 18.75 -61.15
CA THR A 7 -38.88 17.36 -60.73
C THR A 7 -37.71 17.04 -59.77
N LEU A 8 -38.00 16.83 -58.49
CA LEU A 8 -37.05 16.44 -57.47
C LEU A 8 -36.85 14.92 -57.57
N LEU A 9 -35.68 14.48 -58.02
CA LEU A 9 -35.30 13.08 -58.11
C LEU A 9 -34.76 12.63 -56.74
N CYS A 10 -35.56 11.89 -55.95
CA CYS A 10 -35.11 11.25 -54.73
C CYS A 10 -34.23 10.04 -55.07
N ILE A 11 -32.92 10.18 -54.94
CA ILE A 11 -31.97 9.07 -54.93
C ILE A 11 -32.02 8.44 -53.53
N VAL A 12 -32.70 7.32 -53.38
CA VAL A 12 -32.61 6.47 -52.20
C VAL A 12 -31.30 5.70 -52.29
N CYS A 13 -30.28 6.18 -51.56
CA CYS A 13 -29.08 5.40 -51.30
C CYS A 13 -29.44 4.23 -50.39
N LEU A 14 -29.61 3.05 -50.96
CA LEU A 14 -29.53 1.79 -50.23
C LEU A 14 -28.10 1.60 -49.74
N MET A 15 -27.82 2.03 -48.53
CA MET A 15 -26.62 1.58 -47.84
C MET A 15 -26.84 0.13 -47.44
N PRO A 16 -25.97 -0.81 -47.80
CA PRO A 16 -26.02 -2.11 -47.22
C PRO A 16 -25.74 -1.94 -45.73
N VAL A 17 -26.72 -2.22 -44.87
CA VAL A 17 -26.48 -2.45 -43.44
C VAL A 17 -25.66 -3.72 -43.40
N SER A 18 -24.34 -3.58 -43.36
CA SER A 18 -23.46 -4.64 -42.94
C SER A 18 -23.84 -4.90 -41.48
N CYS A 19 -24.62 -5.94 -41.25
CA CYS A 19 -24.63 -6.59 -39.95
C CYS A 19 -23.20 -7.02 -39.72
N VAL A 20 -22.46 -6.26 -38.91
CA VAL A 20 -21.31 -6.79 -38.24
C VAL A 20 -21.87 -7.82 -37.27
N ASP A 21 -21.74 -9.10 -37.62
CA ASP A 21 -21.95 -10.19 -36.68
C ASP A 21 -21.03 -9.92 -35.46
N MET A 22 -21.65 -9.44 -34.40
CA MET A 22 -20.98 -9.33 -33.08
C MET A 22 -20.92 -10.71 -32.41
N ASP A 23 -20.84 -11.77 -33.16
CA ASP A 23 -20.49 -13.12 -32.75
C ASP A 23 -19.00 -13.41 -32.93
N ASP A 24 -18.13 -12.39 -32.85
CA ASP A 24 -16.80 -12.62 -32.38
C ASP A 24 -16.91 -12.85 -30.86
N ALA A 25 -17.28 -14.07 -30.50
CA ALA A 25 -17.04 -14.61 -29.19
C ALA A 25 -15.58 -14.29 -28.87
N THR A 26 -15.36 -13.37 -27.95
CA THR A 26 -14.04 -13.10 -27.42
C THR A 26 -13.54 -14.44 -26.93
N GLY A 27 -12.66 -15.07 -27.75
CA GLY A 27 -12.18 -16.42 -27.47
C GLY A 27 -11.57 -16.41 -26.08
N THR A 28 -12.01 -17.33 -25.24
CA THR A 28 -11.37 -17.51 -23.93
C THR A 28 -9.97 -18.08 -24.13
N VAL A 29 -9.05 -17.69 -23.27
CA VAL A 29 -7.66 -18.16 -23.28
C VAL A 29 -7.35 -18.94 -22.02
N SER A 30 -6.32 -19.78 -22.11
CA SER A 30 -5.70 -20.39 -20.93
C SER A 30 -4.39 -19.69 -20.64
N HIS A 31 -4.11 -19.49 -19.36
CA HIS A 31 -2.87 -18.86 -18.92
C HIS A 31 -2.25 -19.64 -17.77
N ARG A 32 -0.92 -19.73 -17.76
CA ARG A 32 -0.14 -20.39 -16.74
C ARG A 32 0.57 -19.36 -15.87
N VAL A 33 0.59 -19.60 -14.57
CA VAL A 33 1.43 -18.83 -13.66
C VAL A 33 2.37 -19.80 -12.96
N ARG A 34 3.68 -19.56 -13.15
CA ARG A 34 4.72 -20.34 -12.49
C ARG A 34 5.29 -19.55 -11.33
N LEU A 35 5.19 -20.10 -10.11
CA LEU A 35 5.84 -19.54 -8.93
C LEU A 35 7.34 -19.87 -8.98
N LEU A 36 8.15 -18.85 -8.73
CA LEU A 36 9.60 -18.97 -8.56
C LEU A 36 9.94 -18.76 -7.09
N ALA A 37 10.60 -19.73 -6.47
CA ALA A 37 11.10 -19.60 -5.12
C ALA A 37 12.21 -18.55 -5.03
N PRO A 38 12.42 -17.91 -3.87
CA PRO A 38 13.52 -17.00 -3.62
C PRO A 38 14.88 -17.67 -3.86
N GLU A 39 15.85 -16.89 -4.31
CA GLU A 39 17.23 -17.36 -4.49
C GLU A 39 17.86 -17.79 -3.15
N GLY A 40 18.78 -18.73 -3.21
CA GLY A 40 19.56 -19.20 -2.05
C GLY A 40 18.91 -20.35 -1.27
N LEU A 41 17.69 -20.76 -1.60
CA LEU A 41 17.05 -21.94 -1.02
C LEU A 41 17.54 -23.23 -1.69
N ASP A 42 17.57 -24.32 -0.92
CA ASP A 42 17.83 -25.63 -1.50
C ASP A 42 16.63 -26.13 -2.33
N LYS A 43 16.80 -27.27 -3.01
CA LYS A 43 15.80 -27.80 -3.92
C LYS A 43 14.50 -28.21 -3.22
N ASP A 44 14.60 -28.77 -2.02
CA ASP A 44 13.44 -29.26 -1.26
C ASP A 44 12.68 -28.10 -0.65
N GLN A 45 13.38 -27.11 -0.11
CA GLN A 45 12.81 -25.84 0.37
C GLN A 45 12.08 -25.10 -0.74
N SER A 46 12.71 -24.98 -1.91
CA SER A 46 12.12 -24.32 -3.08
C SER A 46 10.86 -25.03 -3.55
N ALA A 47 10.89 -26.37 -3.66
CA ALA A 47 9.73 -27.16 -4.05
C ALA A 47 8.58 -27.03 -3.02
N ALA A 48 8.90 -27.08 -1.73
CA ALA A 48 7.92 -26.93 -0.66
C ALA A 48 7.23 -25.55 -0.66
N LEU A 49 7.94 -24.50 -1.05
CA LEU A 49 7.35 -23.15 -1.12
C LEU A 49 6.38 -22.98 -2.29
N VAL A 50 6.62 -23.62 -3.44
CA VAL A 50 5.84 -23.34 -4.65
C VAL A 50 4.73 -24.37 -4.92
N ALA A 51 4.81 -25.58 -4.36
CA ALA A 51 3.83 -26.65 -4.59
C ALA A 51 2.52 -26.43 -3.81
N GLN A 52 1.40 -26.69 -4.44
CA GLN A 52 0.05 -26.62 -3.84
C GLN A 52 -0.26 -25.26 -3.24
N ARG A 53 0.08 -24.19 -3.94
CA ARG A 53 -0.17 -22.81 -3.51
C ARG A 53 -1.30 -22.19 -4.32
N THR A 54 -2.12 -21.39 -3.64
CA THR A 54 -3.16 -20.63 -4.31
C THR A 54 -2.52 -19.45 -5.04
N VAL A 55 -2.76 -19.38 -6.34
CA VAL A 55 -2.48 -18.21 -7.16
C VAL A 55 -3.79 -17.54 -7.49
N THR A 56 -3.81 -16.22 -7.40
CA THR A 56 -4.97 -15.39 -7.70
C THR A 56 -4.71 -14.53 -8.94
N LEU A 57 -5.66 -14.53 -9.86
CA LEU A 57 -5.78 -13.51 -10.91
C LEU A 57 -6.95 -12.61 -10.58
N SER A 58 -6.79 -11.31 -10.61
CA SER A 58 -7.86 -10.36 -10.32
C SER A 58 -7.94 -9.23 -11.33
N THR A 59 -9.16 -8.78 -11.58
CA THR A 59 -9.50 -7.53 -12.25
C THR A 59 -10.26 -6.65 -11.26
N SER A 60 -10.70 -5.48 -11.66
CA SER A 60 -11.56 -4.63 -10.82
C SER A 60 -12.89 -5.29 -10.41
N THR A 61 -13.34 -6.32 -11.13
CA THR A 61 -14.67 -6.92 -10.96
C THR A 61 -14.66 -8.43 -10.73
N HIS A 62 -13.57 -9.13 -11.07
CA HIS A 62 -13.50 -10.59 -11.02
C HIS A 62 -12.23 -11.06 -10.34
N LYS A 63 -12.35 -12.20 -9.65
CA LYS A 63 -11.26 -12.91 -9.01
C LYS A 63 -11.30 -14.38 -9.44
N TYR A 64 -10.15 -14.90 -9.85
CA TYR A 64 -9.96 -16.31 -10.23
C TYR A 64 -8.86 -16.88 -9.36
N GLU A 65 -9.01 -18.12 -8.94
CA GLU A 65 -8.02 -18.82 -8.10
C GLU A 65 -7.70 -20.19 -8.70
N ALA A 66 -6.44 -20.58 -8.66
CA ALA A 66 -5.97 -21.90 -9.05
C ALA A 66 -4.84 -22.36 -8.12
N GLN A 67 -4.75 -23.68 -7.90
CA GLN A 67 -3.67 -24.27 -7.13
C GLN A 67 -2.50 -24.61 -8.05
N THR A 68 -1.28 -24.40 -7.57
CA THR A 68 -0.09 -24.87 -8.26
C THR A 68 0.07 -26.38 -8.14
N ASP A 69 0.63 -27.00 -9.15
CA ASP A 69 1.09 -28.40 -9.14
C ASP A 69 2.40 -28.56 -8.32
N ALA A 70 2.98 -29.75 -8.31
CA ALA A 70 4.25 -30.04 -7.65
C ALA A 70 5.45 -29.24 -8.24
N GLY A 71 5.33 -28.75 -9.47
CA GLY A 71 6.33 -27.93 -10.13
C GLY A 71 6.11 -26.43 -9.93
N GLY A 72 5.11 -26.04 -9.14
CA GLY A 72 4.79 -24.63 -8.86
C GLY A 72 3.99 -23.94 -9.97
N VAL A 73 3.30 -24.67 -10.85
CA VAL A 73 2.54 -24.11 -11.98
C VAL A 73 1.04 -24.19 -11.70
N ALA A 74 0.38 -23.05 -11.67
CA ALA A 74 -1.08 -22.91 -11.67
C ALA A 74 -1.58 -22.68 -13.09
N VAL A 75 -2.72 -23.32 -13.46
CA VAL A 75 -3.34 -23.20 -14.77
C VAL A 75 -4.72 -22.59 -14.63
N PHE A 76 -4.94 -21.51 -15.33
CA PHE A 76 -6.23 -20.85 -15.45
C PHE A 76 -6.80 -21.08 -16.84
N SER A 77 -8.07 -21.46 -16.91
CA SER A 77 -8.76 -21.71 -18.18
C SER A 77 -9.98 -20.80 -18.30
N ASN A 78 -10.45 -20.60 -19.52
CA ASN A 78 -11.63 -19.79 -19.83
C ASN A 78 -11.52 -18.33 -19.34
N LEU A 79 -10.33 -17.75 -19.39
CA LEU A 79 -10.13 -16.34 -19.08
C LEU A 79 -10.51 -15.48 -20.28
N THR A 80 -11.16 -14.36 -20.04
CA THR A 80 -11.29 -13.30 -21.05
C THR A 80 -9.92 -12.62 -21.22
N PRO A 81 -9.39 -12.44 -22.44
CA PRO A 81 -8.18 -11.67 -22.66
C PRO A 81 -8.30 -10.27 -22.05
N GLY A 82 -7.27 -9.80 -21.34
CA GLY A 82 -7.30 -8.51 -20.67
C GLY A 82 -6.17 -8.29 -19.67
N ILE A 83 -6.28 -7.23 -18.91
CA ILE A 83 -5.29 -6.85 -17.89
C ILE A 83 -5.71 -7.43 -16.53
N TYR A 84 -4.80 -8.14 -15.89
CA TYR A 84 -4.97 -8.79 -14.60
C TYR A 84 -3.84 -8.44 -13.65
N ASP A 85 -4.15 -8.36 -12.37
CA ASP A 85 -3.16 -8.44 -11.31
C ASP A 85 -3.01 -9.89 -10.89
N ILE A 86 -1.77 -10.36 -10.77
CA ILE A 86 -1.42 -11.72 -10.39
C ILE A 86 -0.79 -11.69 -9.01
N SER A 87 -1.25 -12.52 -8.08
CA SER A 87 -0.68 -12.61 -6.73
C SER A 87 -0.65 -14.04 -6.20
N ALA A 88 0.30 -14.29 -5.30
CA ALA A 88 0.37 -15.47 -4.46
C ALA A 88 0.93 -15.08 -3.09
N SER A 89 0.41 -15.68 -2.03
CA SER A 89 0.88 -15.44 -0.67
C SER A 89 0.78 -16.74 0.15
N LEU A 90 1.81 -17.00 0.95
CA LEU A 90 1.88 -18.13 1.87
C LEU A 90 2.39 -17.65 3.22
N SER A 91 1.56 -17.76 4.26
CA SER A 91 1.99 -17.53 5.64
C SER A 91 2.92 -18.65 6.10
N LEU A 92 3.98 -18.28 6.77
CA LEU A 92 5.01 -19.18 7.31
C LEU A 92 5.04 -19.03 8.83
N GLU A 93 4.86 -20.16 9.52
CA GLU A 93 5.07 -20.22 10.96
C GLU A 93 6.52 -19.85 11.32
N ASN A 94 6.72 -19.39 12.56
CA ASN A 94 8.00 -18.83 12.99
C ASN A 94 9.19 -19.78 12.76
N GLU A 95 9.03 -21.05 13.09
CA GLU A 95 10.08 -22.04 12.90
C GLU A 95 10.39 -22.27 11.42
N ALA A 96 9.35 -22.40 10.56
CA ALA A 96 9.51 -22.56 9.13
C ALA A 96 10.21 -21.34 8.50
N TYR A 97 9.82 -20.13 8.91
CA TYR A 97 10.44 -18.91 8.43
C TYR A 97 11.92 -18.84 8.81
N ARG A 98 12.27 -19.14 10.08
CA ARG A 98 13.66 -19.18 10.54
C ARG A 98 14.51 -20.22 9.80
N GLN A 99 13.95 -21.40 9.53
CA GLN A 99 14.64 -22.44 8.76
C GLN A 99 14.94 -22.00 7.32
N LEU A 100 14.04 -21.23 6.70
CA LEU A 100 14.22 -20.74 5.34
C LEU A 100 15.18 -19.55 5.25
N THR A 101 15.14 -18.66 6.22
CA THR A 101 15.88 -17.37 6.15
C THR A 101 17.15 -17.35 6.99
N GLY A 102 17.25 -18.22 8.00
CA GLY A 102 18.30 -18.15 9.02
C GLY A 102 18.16 -16.93 9.95
N ASP A 103 17.04 -16.19 9.93
CA ASP A 103 16.82 -15.01 10.77
C ASP A 103 16.42 -15.41 12.20
N PRO A 104 17.31 -15.29 13.21
CA PRO A 104 17.00 -15.62 14.59
C PRO A 104 16.07 -14.60 15.25
N THR A 105 15.88 -13.43 14.64
CA THR A 105 15.09 -12.33 15.21
C THR A 105 13.62 -12.44 14.87
N ALA A 106 13.22 -13.34 13.98
CA ALA A 106 11.83 -13.57 13.67
C ALA A 106 11.10 -14.17 14.90
N THR A 107 10.03 -13.52 15.33
CA THR A 107 9.21 -13.90 16.50
C THR A 107 7.83 -14.40 16.11
N ARG A 108 7.34 -13.97 14.94
CA ARG A 108 5.97 -14.21 14.45
C ARG A 108 5.91 -14.91 13.10
N GLY A 109 7.03 -15.46 12.65
CA GLY A 109 7.11 -16.03 11.31
C GLY A 109 7.19 -14.96 10.21
N GLY A 110 6.62 -15.27 9.07
CA GLY A 110 6.66 -14.39 7.92
C GLY A 110 5.74 -14.85 6.80
N VAL A 111 5.95 -14.32 5.62
CA VAL A 111 5.22 -14.68 4.41
C VAL A 111 6.18 -14.91 3.26
N ALA A 112 5.82 -15.84 2.36
CA ALA A 112 6.34 -15.87 1.00
C ALA A 112 5.29 -15.22 0.11
N VAL A 113 5.61 -14.11 -0.53
CA VAL A 113 4.66 -13.31 -1.29
C VAL A 113 5.22 -12.91 -2.64
N GLY A 114 4.36 -12.88 -3.65
CA GLY A 114 4.68 -12.37 -4.98
C GLY A 114 3.47 -11.68 -5.58
N GLN A 115 3.71 -10.61 -6.33
CA GLN A 115 2.67 -9.91 -7.10
C GLN A 115 3.26 -9.35 -8.40
N ARG A 116 2.46 -9.39 -9.45
CA ARG A 116 2.67 -8.63 -10.69
C ARG A 116 1.39 -7.91 -11.04
N LEU A 117 1.50 -6.60 -11.22
CA LEU A 117 0.37 -5.73 -11.55
C LEU A 117 0.26 -5.55 -13.06
N SER A 118 -0.98 -5.36 -13.53
CA SER A 118 -1.31 -4.97 -14.89
C SER A 118 -0.73 -5.90 -15.96
N VAL A 119 -0.75 -7.21 -15.72
CA VAL A 119 -0.28 -8.22 -16.68
C VAL A 119 -1.31 -8.42 -17.77
N MET A 120 -0.90 -8.27 -19.03
CA MET A 120 -1.75 -8.56 -20.19
C MET A 120 -1.83 -10.08 -20.40
N ILE A 121 -3.00 -10.67 -20.17
CA ILE A 121 -3.30 -12.07 -20.45
C ILE A 121 -3.96 -12.18 -21.83
N GLY A 122 -3.43 -13.09 -22.64
CA GLY A 122 -3.87 -13.32 -24.03
C GLY A 122 -2.75 -13.17 -25.07
N ALA A 123 -1.64 -12.49 -24.73
CA ALA A 123 -0.47 -12.37 -25.59
C ALA A 123 0.60 -13.43 -25.27
N GLU A 124 0.77 -13.77 -24.00
CA GLU A 124 1.72 -14.78 -23.52
C GLU A 124 0.95 -15.92 -22.85
N GLU A 125 1.44 -17.15 -23.01
CA GLU A 125 0.81 -18.34 -22.41
C GLU A 125 1.21 -18.54 -20.94
N GLN A 126 2.27 -17.90 -20.47
CA GLN A 126 2.82 -18.07 -19.12
C GLN A 126 3.38 -16.77 -18.55
N THR A 127 3.15 -16.58 -17.27
CA THR A 127 3.81 -15.54 -16.43
C THR A 127 4.59 -16.22 -15.31
N ASP A 128 5.83 -15.79 -15.11
CA ASP A 128 6.63 -16.14 -13.94
C ASP A 128 6.37 -15.14 -12.81
N LEU A 129 6.09 -15.66 -11.62
CA LEU A 129 5.83 -14.88 -10.41
C LEU A 129 6.88 -15.22 -9.35
N ALA A 130 7.86 -14.35 -9.18
CA ALA A 130 8.88 -14.53 -8.15
C ALA A 130 8.27 -14.29 -6.77
N LEU A 131 8.54 -15.20 -5.83
CA LEU A 131 8.21 -15.05 -4.42
C LEU A 131 9.38 -14.39 -3.69
N THR A 132 9.05 -13.54 -2.72
CA THR A 132 10.00 -12.97 -1.76
C THR A 132 9.60 -13.40 -0.35
N LEU A 133 10.59 -13.52 0.55
CA LEU A 133 10.35 -13.82 1.95
C LEU A 133 10.37 -12.52 2.76
N SER A 134 9.34 -12.30 3.55
CA SER A 134 9.23 -11.14 4.42
C SER A 134 8.82 -11.56 5.82
N LYS A 135 9.34 -10.87 6.83
CA LYS A 135 9.07 -11.14 8.25
C LYS A 135 7.84 -10.38 8.71
N ASN A 136 6.97 -11.03 9.47
CA ASN A 136 5.84 -10.36 10.11
C ASN A 136 6.29 -9.46 11.26
N GLY A 137 5.75 -8.25 11.31
CA GLY A 137 6.01 -7.28 12.35
C GLY A 137 5.19 -7.51 13.63
N ASP A 138 5.75 -7.14 14.78
CA ASP A 138 5.01 -7.07 16.04
C ASP A 138 4.12 -5.81 16.08
N ILE A 139 4.66 -4.69 15.60
CA ILE A 139 3.95 -3.42 15.40
C ILE A 139 3.71 -3.23 13.92
N VAL A 140 2.48 -2.95 13.56
CA VAL A 140 2.06 -2.70 12.16
C VAL A 140 1.33 -1.38 12.02
N ILE A 141 1.32 -0.83 10.79
CA ILE A 141 0.47 0.30 10.42
C ILE A 141 -0.96 -0.24 10.30
N GLY A 142 -1.79 0.09 11.28
CA GLY A 142 -3.16 -0.42 11.35
C GLY A 142 -4.15 0.43 10.56
N LYS A 143 -4.04 1.77 10.63
CA LYS A 143 -4.94 2.71 9.93
C LYS A 143 -4.20 3.93 9.43
N VAL A 144 -4.70 4.49 8.33
CA VAL A 144 -4.26 5.78 7.79
C VAL A 144 -5.48 6.60 7.36
N PHE A 145 -5.64 7.76 7.97
CA PHE A 145 -6.62 8.76 7.57
C PHE A 145 -5.90 9.90 6.84
N TYR A 146 -5.90 9.84 5.53
CA TYR A 146 -5.26 10.84 4.68
C TYR A 146 -6.24 11.58 3.77
N ALA A 147 -7.44 11.03 3.58
CA ALA A 147 -8.44 11.60 2.69
C ALA A 147 -8.90 12.99 3.15
N GLY A 148 -8.99 13.22 4.48
CA GLY A 148 -9.62 14.40 5.03
C GLY A 148 -11.11 14.47 4.72
N SER A 149 -11.78 15.53 5.12
CA SER A 149 -13.20 15.74 4.89
C SER A 149 -13.49 17.00 4.09
N LYS A 150 -14.61 17.00 3.37
CA LYS A 150 -15.03 18.14 2.53
C LYS A 150 -15.47 19.32 3.38
N GLY A 151 -15.03 20.52 2.97
CA GLY A 151 -15.43 21.77 3.62
C GLY A 151 -14.63 22.16 4.86
N VAL A 152 -13.71 21.31 5.31
CA VAL A 152 -12.80 21.61 6.42
C VAL A 152 -11.66 22.50 5.92
N ARG A 153 -11.54 23.71 6.53
CA ARG A 153 -10.55 24.70 6.13
C ARG A 153 -9.10 24.18 6.23
N ASN A 154 -8.81 23.42 7.28
CA ASN A 154 -7.49 22.87 7.56
C ASN A 154 -7.53 21.34 7.53
N TYR A 155 -7.98 20.77 6.43
CA TYR A 155 -8.10 19.32 6.22
C TYR A 155 -6.81 18.53 6.53
N LEU A 156 -5.67 19.19 6.60
CA LEU A 156 -4.41 18.57 7.00
C LEU A 156 -4.34 18.28 8.50
N ALA A 157 -5.08 19.04 9.32
CA ALA A 157 -5.01 18.95 10.78
C ALA A 157 -5.55 17.61 11.30
N GLY A 158 -6.68 17.13 10.77
CA GLY A 158 -7.34 15.89 11.18
C GLY A 158 -6.68 14.59 10.71
N LYS A 159 -5.54 14.66 9.98
CA LYS A 159 -4.89 13.46 9.45
C LYS A 159 -4.11 12.70 10.52
N PHE A 160 -4.18 11.36 10.42
CA PHE A 160 -3.51 10.48 11.36
C PHE A 160 -2.98 9.18 10.75
N VAL A 161 -2.04 8.58 11.48
CA VAL A 161 -1.57 7.21 11.32
C VAL A 161 -1.74 6.50 12.65
N GLU A 162 -2.36 5.33 12.65
CA GLU A 162 -2.52 4.50 13.84
C GLU A 162 -1.68 3.24 13.69
N LEU A 163 -0.77 3.03 14.64
CA LEU A 163 0.02 1.82 14.77
C LEU A 163 -0.69 0.85 15.71
N TYR A 164 -0.48 -0.45 15.54
CA TYR A 164 -1.14 -1.49 16.29
C TYR A 164 -0.14 -2.56 16.73
N ASN A 165 -0.15 -2.94 18.01
CA ASN A 165 0.59 -4.07 18.50
C ASN A 165 -0.23 -5.36 18.33
N GLN A 166 0.13 -6.15 17.35
CA GLN A 166 -0.52 -7.45 17.10
C GLN A 166 0.18 -8.63 17.79
N SER A 167 1.28 -8.39 18.52
CA SER A 167 2.00 -9.43 19.23
C SER A 167 1.31 -9.87 20.53
N ASP A 168 1.72 -10.99 21.08
CA ASP A 168 1.23 -11.49 22.38
C ASP A 168 1.88 -10.79 23.57
N ASP A 169 2.92 -9.99 23.34
CA ASP A 169 3.72 -9.30 24.34
C ASP A 169 3.61 -7.77 24.22
N SER A 170 3.97 -7.06 25.30
CA SER A 170 4.09 -5.61 25.25
C SER A 170 5.33 -5.23 24.42
N VAL A 171 5.17 -4.32 23.47
CA VAL A 171 6.24 -3.85 22.59
C VAL A 171 6.55 -2.39 22.89
N ASP A 172 7.82 -2.07 23.17
CA ASP A 172 8.26 -0.69 23.31
C ASP A 172 8.43 -0.04 21.94
N VAL A 173 7.64 1.00 21.68
CA VAL A 173 7.69 1.77 20.43
C VAL A 173 8.53 3.05 20.55
N SER A 174 9.19 3.30 21.70
CA SER A 174 10.13 4.40 21.81
C SER A 174 11.23 4.28 20.74
N GLY A 175 11.59 5.39 20.11
CA GLY A 175 12.58 5.42 19.03
C GLY A 175 12.13 4.76 17.72
N LEU A 176 10.86 4.32 17.58
CA LEU A 176 10.32 3.86 16.30
C LEU A 176 10.15 5.05 15.35
N TYR A 177 10.54 4.85 14.10
CA TYR A 177 10.44 5.86 13.06
C TYR A 177 9.20 5.65 12.19
N LEU A 178 8.60 6.76 11.76
CA LEU A 178 7.59 6.82 10.71
C LEU A 178 8.19 7.56 9.51
N GLY A 179 8.31 6.87 8.37
CA GLY A 179 8.76 7.44 7.10
C GLY A 179 7.58 7.64 6.15
N LEU A 180 7.44 8.85 5.59
CA LEU A 180 6.53 9.10 4.49
C LEU A 180 7.30 8.89 3.19
N VAL A 181 6.83 7.95 2.37
CA VAL A 181 7.44 7.61 1.08
C VAL A 181 7.34 8.80 0.13
N GLU A 182 8.36 9.01 -0.70
CA GLU A 182 8.34 10.07 -1.70
C GLU A 182 7.12 9.90 -2.63
N SER A 183 6.58 11.01 -3.08
CA SER A 183 5.32 11.03 -3.85
C SER A 183 5.27 12.21 -4.80
N GLU A 184 6.27 12.33 -5.68
CA GLU A 184 6.24 13.37 -6.69
C GLU A 184 5.05 13.23 -7.64
N SER A 185 4.48 14.36 -8.06
CA SER A 185 3.36 14.39 -9.00
C SER A 185 3.74 13.88 -10.40
N THR A 186 5.00 14.06 -10.78
CA THR A 186 5.59 13.44 -11.98
C THR A 186 6.50 12.32 -11.48
N PRO A 187 6.12 11.05 -11.62
CA PRO A 187 6.86 9.95 -11.03
C PRO A 187 8.24 9.86 -11.67
N ALA A 188 9.25 10.28 -10.91
CA ALA A 188 10.64 10.13 -11.29
C ALA A 188 11.17 8.76 -10.88
N TYR A 189 10.66 8.19 -9.78
CA TYR A 189 11.04 6.88 -9.27
C TYR A 189 9.88 5.89 -9.39
N THR A 190 9.65 5.35 -10.59
CA THR A 190 8.90 4.10 -10.76
C THR A 190 9.66 2.94 -10.14
N LEU A 191 9.04 1.78 -9.95
CA LEU A 191 9.74 0.58 -9.47
C LEU A 191 10.94 0.23 -10.35
N ASP A 192 10.81 0.33 -11.68
CA ASP A 192 11.91 0.07 -12.62
C ASP A 192 13.07 1.04 -12.45
N ASN A 193 12.77 2.32 -12.23
CA ASN A 193 13.78 3.34 -11.98
C ASN A 193 14.48 3.15 -10.64
N LEU A 194 13.75 2.75 -9.59
CA LEU A 194 14.31 2.38 -8.29
C LEU A 194 15.23 1.17 -8.42
N HIS A 195 14.80 0.13 -9.13
CA HIS A 195 15.62 -1.04 -9.40
C HIS A 195 16.92 -0.67 -10.13
N THR A 196 16.81 0.15 -11.18
CA THR A 196 17.98 0.61 -11.95
C THR A 196 18.96 1.42 -11.10
N ALA A 197 18.45 2.30 -10.23
CA ALA A 197 19.28 3.21 -9.41
C ALA A 197 19.87 2.52 -8.18
N PHE A 198 19.16 1.56 -7.56
CA PHE A 198 19.45 1.04 -6.21
C PHE A 198 19.35 -0.48 -6.06
N ALA A 199 19.10 -1.21 -7.16
CA ALA A 199 18.93 -2.67 -7.15
C ALA A 199 17.93 -3.16 -6.08
N ASP A 200 16.77 -2.50 -5.94
CA ASP A 200 15.71 -2.79 -4.97
C ASP A 200 16.15 -2.82 -3.49
N SER A 201 17.21 -2.11 -3.14
CA SER A 201 17.77 -2.16 -1.79
C SER A 201 17.32 -1.04 -0.86
N VAL A 202 16.48 -0.11 -1.33
CA VAL A 202 16.13 1.10 -0.60
C VAL A 202 14.66 1.50 -0.72
N VAL A 203 14.22 2.33 0.23
CA VAL A 203 12.98 3.12 0.16
C VAL A 203 13.36 4.60 0.20
N LEU A 204 12.75 5.41 -0.65
CA LEU A 204 12.97 6.85 -0.68
C LEU A 204 11.91 7.57 0.15
N LEU A 205 12.35 8.39 1.11
CA LEU A 205 11.48 9.08 2.05
C LEU A 205 11.48 10.59 1.81
N LYS A 206 10.29 11.18 1.80
CA LYS A 206 10.09 12.64 1.76
C LYS A 206 10.05 13.27 3.15
N GLN A 207 9.67 12.52 4.19
CA GLN A 207 9.69 12.96 5.58
C GLN A 207 10.01 11.79 6.49
N VAL A 208 10.67 12.07 7.62
CA VAL A 208 10.93 11.11 8.69
C VAL A 208 10.58 11.75 10.02
N PHE A 209 9.70 11.10 10.75
CA PHE A 209 9.36 11.37 12.14
C PHE A 209 9.85 10.24 13.02
N ARG A 210 10.09 10.51 14.32
CA ARG A 210 10.44 9.51 15.31
C ARG A 210 9.56 9.69 16.55
N ILE A 211 9.08 8.58 17.11
CA ILE A 211 8.54 8.57 18.47
C ILE A 211 9.71 8.86 19.42
N PRO A 212 9.58 9.82 20.35
CA PRO A 212 10.69 10.16 21.26
C PRO A 212 11.27 8.94 21.95
N ALA A 213 12.61 8.88 22.01
CA ALA A 213 13.33 7.79 22.67
C ALA A 213 13.74 8.13 24.11
N SER A 214 13.29 9.27 24.65
CA SER A 214 13.65 9.77 25.97
C SER A 214 13.05 8.97 27.12
N ALA A 215 11.98 8.23 26.89
CA ALA A 215 11.33 7.35 27.84
C ALA A 215 10.73 6.14 27.13
N PRO A 216 10.65 4.97 27.80
CA PRO A 216 9.93 3.82 27.27
C PRO A 216 8.47 4.16 26.94
N CYS A 217 7.96 3.61 25.82
CA CYS A 217 6.59 3.73 25.39
C CYS A 217 6.00 2.33 25.10
N PRO A 218 5.73 1.53 26.17
CA PRO A 218 5.24 0.17 26.00
C PRO A 218 3.79 0.17 25.54
N VAL A 219 3.50 -0.60 24.49
CA VAL A 219 2.18 -0.84 23.92
C VAL A 219 1.77 -2.26 24.22
N ALA A 220 0.71 -2.45 25.00
CA ALA A 220 0.21 -3.77 25.33
C ALA A 220 -0.31 -4.54 24.09
N PRO A 221 -0.46 -5.88 24.14
CA PRO A 221 -1.13 -6.64 23.10
C PRO A 221 -2.49 -6.04 22.73
N GLY A 222 -2.75 -5.80 21.46
CA GLY A 222 -3.95 -5.14 20.97
C GLY A 222 -4.02 -3.63 21.19
N GLY A 223 -3.00 -3.05 21.83
CA GLY A 223 -2.87 -1.61 22.01
C GLY A 223 -2.49 -0.89 20.72
N THR A 224 -2.82 0.39 20.68
CA THR A 224 -2.55 1.26 19.53
C THR A 224 -1.70 2.45 19.91
N VAL A 225 -1.05 3.04 18.92
CA VAL A 225 -0.37 4.34 19.03
C VAL A 225 -0.92 5.26 17.94
N LEU A 226 -1.54 6.35 18.34
CA LEU A 226 -2.17 7.31 17.44
C LEU A 226 -1.25 8.51 17.21
N LEU A 227 -0.74 8.62 16.00
CA LEU A 227 0.14 9.69 15.52
C LEU A 227 -0.67 10.66 14.67
N VAL A 228 -0.78 11.92 15.07
CA VAL A 228 -1.68 12.89 14.46
C VAL A 228 -0.97 14.17 14.01
N ASN A 229 -1.59 14.92 13.12
CA ASN A 229 -1.10 16.25 12.76
C ASN A 229 -1.50 17.32 13.79
N SER A 230 -2.73 17.25 14.34
CA SER A 230 -3.22 18.14 15.37
C SER A 230 -4.08 17.36 16.36
N ALA A 231 -3.62 17.29 17.61
CA ALA A 231 -4.25 16.51 18.68
C ALA A 231 -5.41 17.27 19.32
N THR A 232 -6.40 17.63 18.52
CA THR A 232 -7.63 18.33 18.97
C THR A 232 -8.86 17.58 18.50
N ASP A 233 -10.02 17.91 19.05
CA ASP A 233 -11.29 17.41 18.54
C ASP A 233 -11.64 18.09 17.22
N HIS A 234 -11.69 17.33 16.11
CA HIS A 234 -12.05 17.82 14.79
C HIS A 234 -13.51 17.56 14.42
N THR A 235 -14.26 16.81 15.23
CA THR A 235 -15.68 16.47 14.97
C THR A 235 -16.59 17.69 14.82
N PRO A 236 -16.36 18.83 15.51
CA PRO A 236 -17.17 20.03 15.28
C PRO A 236 -17.03 20.63 13.88
N ASN A 237 -16.00 20.26 13.14
CA ASN A 237 -15.77 20.78 11.78
C ASN A 237 -16.58 20.01 10.73
N ASN A 238 -16.70 18.71 10.90
CA ASN A 238 -17.41 17.80 9.98
C ASN A 238 -17.62 16.44 10.68
N ASP A 239 -18.76 15.80 10.44
CA ASP A 239 -19.09 14.46 10.98
C ASP A 239 -18.22 13.31 10.45
N MET A 240 -17.44 13.56 9.39
CA MET A 240 -16.41 12.63 8.87
C MET A 240 -15.04 12.83 9.53
N GLU A 241 -14.87 13.84 10.37
CA GLU A 241 -13.65 14.07 11.14
C GLU A 241 -13.68 13.30 12.47
N HIS A 242 -12.55 13.31 13.18
CA HIS A 242 -12.34 12.51 14.36
C HIS A 242 -11.94 13.37 15.57
N ASP A 243 -12.30 12.91 16.77
CA ASP A 243 -11.73 13.45 18.00
C ASP A 243 -10.32 12.86 18.18
N LEU A 244 -9.31 13.70 17.96
CA LEU A 244 -7.88 13.36 18.10
C LEU A 244 -7.30 13.90 19.41
N SER A 245 -8.09 14.46 20.32
CA SER A 245 -7.62 15.08 21.57
C SER A 245 -6.87 14.11 22.49
N HIS A 246 -7.09 12.81 22.33
CA HIS A 246 -6.44 11.73 23.06
C HIS A 246 -5.36 11.01 22.25
N ALA A 247 -4.73 11.69 21.29
CA ALA A 247 -3.60 11.15 20.54
C ALA A 247 -2.39 10.91 21.45
N ASP A 248 -1.56 9.92 21.07
CA ASP A 248 -0.34 9.61 21.80
C ASP A 248 0.80 10.57 21.43
N PHE A 249 0.87 10.96 20.15
CA PHE A 249 1.90 11.88 19.65
C PHE A 249 1.34 12.80 18.55
N GLU A 250 1.86 14.02 18.52
CA GLU A 250 1.48 15.04 17.55
C GLU A 250 2.69 15.53 16.73
N ALA A 251 2.54 15.59 15.42
CA ALA A 251 3.53 16.20 14.54
C ALA A 251 3.40 17.74 14.62
N LYS A 252 3.95 18.36 15.64
CA LYS A 252 3.79 19.78 15.96
C LYS A 252 3.98 20.69 14.74
N ASN A 253 2.93 21.42 14.41
CA ASN A 253 2.93 22.35 13.29
C ASN A 253 3.64 23.66 13.66
N ALA A 254 4.87 23.82 13.22
CA ALA A 254 5.67 25.03 13.48
C ALA A 254 5.18 26.26 12.71
N SER A 255 4.46 26.08 11.60
CA SER A 255 3.96 27.18 10.76
C SER A 255 2.66 27.81 11.28
N GLY A 256 2.02 27.22 12.30
CA GLY A 256 0.81 27.76 12.90
C GLY A 256 -0.44 27.69 12.02
N ILE A 257 -0.48 26.83 11.00
CA ILE A 257 -1.65 26.68 10.13
C ILE A 257 -2.80 25.94 10.81
N PHE A 258 -2.53 25.21 11.88
CA PHE A 258 -3.52 24.59 12.77
C PHE A 258 -3.02 24.54 14.22
N VAL A 259 -3.92 24.25 15.14
CA VAL A 259 -3.65 24.28 16.58
C VAL A 259 -2.82 23.06 16.98
N ASN A 260 -1.77 23.30 17.80
CA ASN A 260 -1.05 22.24 18.51
C ASN A 260 -1.64 22.06 19.92
N ASN A 261 -1.74 20.82 20.37
CA ASN A 261 -2.12 20.50 21.74
C ASN A 261 -0.87 20.49 22.63
N PRO A 262 -0.73 21.37 23.64
CA PRO A 262 0.45 21.42 24.48
C PRO A 262 0.64 20.18 25.36
N ASP A 263 -0.45 19.45 25.66
CA ASP A 263 -0.44 18.30 26.57
C ASP A 263 -0.04 16.98 25.85
N VAL A 264 -0.05 16.96 24.51
CA VAL A 264 0.34 15.79 23.73
C VAL A 264 1.83 15.88 23.34
N PRO A 265 2.63 14.83 23.58
CA PRO A 265 4.04 14.82 23.21
C PRO A 265 4.28 15.03 21.70
N ALA A 266 5.36 15.72 21.36
CA ALA A 266 5.74 15.93 19.97
C ALA A 266 6.40 14.70 19.36
N LEU A 267 6.06 14.37 18.12
CA LEU A 267 6.94 13.59 17.27
C LEU A 267 8.21 14.41 16.94
N GLU A 268 9.34 13.73 16.85
CA GLU A 268 10.59 14.37 16.45
C GLU A 268 10.69 14.35 14.92
N LEU A 269 10.63 15.51 14.28
CA LEU A 269 10.84 15.64 12.84
C LEU A 269 12.35 15.62 12.55
N LEU A 270 12.84 14.55 11.94
CA LEU A 270 14.27 14.35 11.67
C LEU A 270 14.65 14.65 10.22
N PHE A 271 13.71 14.53 9.30
CA PHE A 271 13.94 14.86 7.90
C PHE A 271 12.69 15.43 7.25
N THR A 272 12.86 16.53 6.54
CA THR A 272 11.90 17.08 5.58
C THR A 272 12.67 17.90 4.54
N PRO A 273 12.36 17.79 3.25
CA PRO A 273 12.99 18.62 2.21
C PRO A 273 12.47 20.05 2.21
N ASN A 274 11.37 20.32 2.92
CA ASN A 274 10.74 21.64 3.01
C ASN A 274 10.44 21.97 4.49
N ALA A 275 11.17 22.92 5.04
CA ALA A 275 11.04 23.36 6.43
C ALA A 275 9.62 23.85 6.81
N SER A 276 8.82 24.29 5.83
CA SER A 276 7.42 24.66 6.07
C SER A 276 6.50 23.47 6.32
N LEU A 277 6.94 22.25 6.03
CA LEU A 277 6.19 21.00 6.23
C LEU A 277 6.66 20.32 7.51
N SER A 278 6.33 20.90 8.66
CA SER A 278 6.65 20.30 9.97
C SER A 278 5.63 19.27 10.44
N TYR A 279 4.52 19.09 9.74
CA TYR A 279 3.47 18.10 9.95
C TYR A 279 3.58 16.96 8.93
N MET A 280 2.91 15.84 9.19
CA MET A 280 2.87 14.72 8.24
C MET A 280 2.15 15.14 6.95
N ASN A 281 2.91 15.25 5.86
CA ASN A 281 2.37 15.64 4.55
C ASN A 281 1.72 14.45 3.84
N LEU A 282 0.58 13.99 4.37
CA LEU A 282 -0.26 12.96 3.77
C LEU A 282 -1.13 13.60 2.69
N VAL A 283 -0.90 13.26 1.42
CA VAL A 283 -1.64 13.81 0.28
C VAL A 283 -3.04 13.24 0.24
N GLN A 284 -4.09 14.08 0.27
CA GLN A 284 -5.49 13.66 0.40
C GLN A 284 -6.04 12.79 -0.74
N SER A 285 -5.42 12.83 -1.91
CA SER A 285 -5.77 11.98 -3.06
C SER A 285 -4.79 10.82 -3.26
N GLY A 286 -3.76 10.70 -2.40
CA GLY A 286 -2.60 9.86 -2.69
C GLY A 286 -1.75 10.42 -3.86
N PRO A 287 -0.60 9.80 -4.17
CA PRO A 287 -0.01 8.71 -3.40
C PRO A 287 0.55 9.20 -2.04
N CYS A 288 0.52 8.32 -1.05
CA CYS A 288 1.07 8.62 0.28
C CYS A 288 1.51 7.34 1.01
N GLY A 289 2.37 6.54 0.41
CA GLY A 289 2.96 5.36 1.03
C GLY A 289 3.66 5.69 2.36
N LEU A 290 3.62 4.75 3.29
CA LEU A 290 4.21 4.87 4.62
C LEU A 290 5.07 3.65 4.92
N VAL A 291 6.12 3.86 5.70
CA VAL A 291 6.90 2.80 6.32
C VAL A 291 7.10 3.11 7.79
N ILE A 292 7.11 2.10 8.64
CA ILE A 292 7.72 2.19 9.97
C ILE A 292 9.03 1.41 9.95
N PHE A 293 10.04 1.94 10.62
CA PHE A 293 11.37 1.35 10.59
C PHE A 293 12.12 1.53 11.90
N ARG A 294 13.14 0.70 12.14
CA ARG A 294 14.07 0.80 13.26
C ARG A 294 15.48 0.81 12.75
N THR A 295 16.28 1.67 13.33
CA THR A 295 17.72 1.75 13.07
C THR A 295 18.48 2.19 14.31
N HIS A 296 19.74 1.75 14.41
CA HIS A 296 20.71 2.25 15.37
C HIS A 296 21.59 3.36 14.77
N ALA A 297 21.50 3.58 13.46
CA ALA A 297 22.23 4.63 12.78
C ALA A 297 21.58 6.00 13.02
N ASP A 298 22.36 7.05 12.99
CA ASP A 298 21.83 8.40 12.93
C ASP A 298 21.25 8.69 11.54
N VAL A 299 19.93 8.85 11.46
CA VAL A 299 19.20 9.11 10.22
C VAL A 299 19.71 10.38 9.49
N SER A 300 20.28 11.34 10.21
CA SER A 300 20.87 12.54 9.60
C SER A 300 22.04 12.22 8.67
N THR A 301 22.71 11.08 8.88
CA THR A 301 23.85 10.60 8.09
C THR A 301 23.47 9.80 6.86
N TYR A 302 22.18 9.46 6.69
CA TYR A 302 21.72 8.69 5.54
C TYR A 302 21.92 9.46 4.24
N ALA A 303 22.23 8.72 3.18
CA ALA A 303 22.37 9.28 1.85
C ALA A 303 21.08 9.99 1.41
N ARG A 304 21.24 10.96 0.52
CA ARG A 304 20.15 11.68 -0.11
C ARG A 304 20.32 11.60 -1.62
N THR A 305 19.20 11.52 -2.32
CA THR A 305 19.18 11.46 -3.78
C THR A 305 18.17 12.42 -4.36
N TYR A 306 18.50 12.96 -5.52
CA TYR A 306 17.53 13.71 -6.33
C TYR A 306 16.54 12.76 -7.01
N ALA A 307 15.47 13.31 -7.57
CA ALA A 307 14.59 12.54 -8.46
C ALA A 307 15.39 11.88 -9.58
N TYR A 308 14.94 10.70 -10.03
CA TYR A 308 15.64 9.92 -11.06
C TYR A 308 15.97 10.77 -12.30
N GLY A 309 17.23 10.69 -12.74
CA GLY A 309 17.72 11.48 -13.87
C GLY A 309 17.92 12.98 -13.60
N LYS A 310 17.77 13.45 -12.35
CA LYS A 310 18.00 14.85 -11.95
C LYS A 310 19.32 15.01 -11.20
N SER A 311 19.92 16.17 -11.32
CA SER A 311 21.12 16.57 -10.57
C SER A 311 20.87 17.76 -9.63
N SER A 312 19.62 18.22 -9.54
CA SER A 312 19.22 19.36 -8.68
C SER A 312 17.73 19.26 -8.32
N GLY A 313 17.28 20.04 -7.35
CA GLY A 313 15.90 20.10 -6.88
C GLY A 313 15.72 19.45 -5.50
N THR A 314 14.56 18.88 -5.26
CA THR A 314 14.24 18.17 -4.00
C THR A 314 15.06 16.91 -3.88
N GLN A 315 15.58 16.65 -2.67
CA GLN A 315 16.27 15.43 -2.33
C GLN A 315 15.41 14.58 -1.38
N TRP A 316 15.46 13.29 -1.59
CA TRP A 316 14.81 12.27 -0.77
C TRP A 316 15.86 11.57 0.11
N LEU A 317 15.48 11.19 1.32
CA LEU A 317 16.30 10.38 2.18
C LEU A 317 16.28 8.93 1.69
N VAL A 318 17.44 8.30 1.63
CA VAL A 318 17.62 6.92 1.16
C VAL A 318 17.64 5.99 2.38
N LEU A 319 16.52 5.32 2.64
CA LEU A 319 16.39 4.34 3.73
C LEU A 319 16.80 2.95 3.22
N PRO A 320 17.73 2.26 3.90
CA PRO A 320 17.99 0.84 3.61
C PRO A 320 16.75 0.00 3.92
N LYS A 321 16.33 -0.79 2.97
CA LYS A 321 15.13 -1.61 3.00
C LYS A 321 15.09 -2.60 4.17
N ARG A 322 16.26 -3.14 4.58
CA ARG A 322 16.40 -4.07 5.71
C ARG A 322 15.99 -3.47 7.07
N GLU A 323 15.84 -2.16 7.18
CA GLU A 323 15.45 -1.47 8.42
C GLU A 323 13.92 -1.31 8.54
N VAL A 324 13.19 -1.58 7.47
CA VAL A 324 11.73 -1.51 7.45
C VAL A 324 11.15 -2.61 8.35
N VAL A 325 10.20 -2.24 9.19
CA VAL A 325 9.44 -3.13 10.08
C VAL A 325 8.09 -3.48 9.48
N ASP A 326 7.38 -2.48 8.95
CA ASP A 326 6.11 -2.63 8.25
C ASP A 326 5.89 -1.47 7.29
N ALA A 327 5.03 -1.65 6.29
CA ALA A 327 4.77 -0.65 5.29
C ALA A 327 3.36 -0.76 4.69
N VAL A 328 2.94 0.32 4.06
CA VAL A 328 1.73 0.35 3.22
C VAL A 328 1.96 1.26 2.02
N ASP A 329 1.78 0.73 0.83
CA ASP A 329 1.81 1.53 -0.41
C ASP A 329 0.41 2.03 -0.73
N ILE A 330 0.19 3.33 -0.57
CA ILE A 330 -1.10 3.98 -0.81
C ILE A 330 -1.01 4.74 -2.12
N LEU A 331 -1.68 4.23 -3.14
CA LEU A 331 -1.65 4.79 -4.48
C LEU A 331 -2.75 5.83 -4.70
N ARG A 332 -2.63 6.54 -5.80
CA ARG A 332 -3.62 7.52 -6.22
C ARG A 332 -4.73 6.86 -7.03
N GLN A 333 -6.00 7.16 -6.68
CA GLN A 333 -7.13 6.86 -7.54
C GLN A 333 -7.32 7.98 -8.57
N LYS A 334 -7.34 7.63 -9.86
CA LYS A 334 -7.67 8.51 -10.98
C LYS A 334 -9.05 8.14 -11.54
N SER A 335 -9.63 8.99 -12.37
CA SER A 335 -10.88 8.69 -13.09
C SER A 335 -10.76 7.51 -14.07
N THR A 336 -9.54 7.18 -14.45
CA THR A 336 -9.21 6.06 -15.35
C THR A 336 -8.81 4.77 -14.61
N GLY A 337 -8.88 4.77 -13.27
CA GLY A 337 -8.44 3.67 -12.41
C GLY A 337 -7.26 4.07 -11.52
N VAL A 338 -6.72 3.09 -10.79
CA VAL A 338 -5.59 3.31 -9.89
C VAL A 338 -4.32 3.65 -10.68
N ASP A 339 -3.57 4.60 -10.19
CA ASP A 339 -2.28 5.02 -10.74
C ASP A 339 -1.15 4.06 -10.29
N VAL A 340 -1.07 2.90 -10.91
CA VAL A 340 -0.09 1.87 -10.55
C VAL A 340 1.37 2.33 -10.75
N GLU A 341 1.62 3.31 -11.61
CA GLU A 341 2.96 3.92 -11.76
C GLU A 341 3.39 4.72 -10.54
N SER A 342 2.43 5.07 -9.67
CA SER A 342 2.73 5.71 -8.39
C SER A 342 3.21 4.75 -7.30
N LYS A 343 3.28 3.43 -7.56
CA LYS A 343 3.82 2.43 -6.63
C LYS A 343 5.31 2.67 -6.38
N ARG A 344 5.72 2.59 -5.11
CA ARG A 344 7.08 2.90 -4.64
C ARG A 344 7.74 1.79 -3.84
N LEU A 345 6.95 0.86 -3.30
CA LEU A 345 7.45 -0.24 -2.50
C LEU A 345 7.57 -1.51 -3.34
N GLY A 346 8.73 -2.16 -3.26
CA GLY A 346 8.97 -3.44 -3.93
C GLY A 346 8.24 -4.60 -3.27
N ASN A 347 8.15 -5.73 -3.95
CA ASN A 347 7.36 -6.90 -3.53
C ASN A 347 7.78 -7.49 -2.18
N ASP A 348 9.01 -7.29 -1.76
CA ASP A 348 9.54 -7.77 -0.49
C ASP A 348 9.19 -6.86 0.71
N ILE A 349 8.68 -5.64 0.47
CA ILE A 349 8.19 -4.73 1.49
C ILE A 349 6.66 -4.67 1.47
N ASP A 350 6.08 -4.40 0.29
CA ASP A 350 4.64 -4.43 0.06
C ASP A 350 4.38 -4.84 -1.39
N ALA A 351 3.99 -6.08 -1.59
CA ALA A 351 3.74 -6.61 -2.92
C ALA A 351 2.52 -5.95 -3.58
N GLY A 352 1.55 -5.51 -2.78
CA GLY A 352 0.32 -4.87 -3.24
C GLY A 352 0.31 -3.36 -3.12
N TYR A 353 -0.90 -2.85 -3.03
CA TYR A 353 -1.21 -1.44 -2.76
C TYR A 353 -2.63 -1.31 -2.21
N THR A 354 -2.91 -0.17 -1.58
CA THR A 354 -4.26 0.22 -1.22
C THR A 354 -4.56 1.65 -1.68
N HIS A 355 -5.80 2.06 -1.65
CA HIS A 355 -6.22 3.42 -2.01
C HIS A 355 -7.61 3.71 -1.48
N ILE A 356 -7.98 4.98 -1.32
CA ILE A 356 -9.39 5.38 -1.13
C ILE A 356 -10.13 5.27 -2.47
N GLN A 357 -11.45 5.14 -2.41
CA GLN A 357 -12.27 5.03 -3.63
C GLN A 357 -12.42 6.36 -4.37
N ALA A 358 -12.28 7.47 -3.66
CA ALA A 358 -12.45 8.80 -4.23
C ALA A 358 -11.24 9.25 -5.07
N VAL A 359 -11.50 9.86 -6.20
CA VAL A 359 -10.46 10.40 -7.10
C VAL A 359 -9.72 11.60 -6.52
N SER A 360 -10.37 12.40 -5.68
CA SER A 360 -9.82 13.69 -5.22
C SER A 360 -9.58 13.79 -3.70
N GLY A 361 -9.96 12.77 -2.91
CA GLY A 361 -9.97 12.86 -1.45
C GLY A 361 -11.18 13.63 -0.90
N TRP A 362 -11.08 14.10 0.35
CA TRP A 362 -12.11 14.82 1.11
C TRP A 362 -13.40 14.04 1.31
N THR A 363 -13.29 12.75 1.52
CA THR A 363 -14.42 11.82 1.61
C THR A 363 -14.57 11.15 2.96
N GLY A 364 -13.70 11.48 3.93
CA GLY A 364 -13.70 10.84 5.25
C GLY A 364 -13.29 9.37 5.23
N GLU A 365 -12.77 8.87 4.11
CA GLU A 365 -12.35 7.48 3.99
C GLU A 365 -11.07 7.22 4.79
N ILE A 366 -11.09 6.12 5.54
CA ILE A 366 -9.94 5.58 6.28
C ILE A 366 -9.51 4.28 5.59
N VAL A 367 -8.23 4.17 5.31
CA VAL A 367 -7.58 2.92 4.92
C VAL A 367 -7.18 2.18 6.20
N TYR A 368 -7.59 0.92 6.38
CA TYR A 368 -7.30 0.16 7.58
C TYR A 368 -7.10 -1.33 7.30
N ARG A 369 -6.27 -2.00 8.14
CA ARG A 369 -6.02 -3.43 8.00
C ARG A 369 -7.24 -4.26 8.39
N ARG A 370 -7.47 -5.33 7.64
CA ARG A 370 -8.48 -6.36 7.95
C ARG A 370 -8.08 -7.14 9.20
N THR A 371 -9.05 -7.65 9.93
CA THR A 371 -8.81 -8.61 11.00
C THR A 371 -8.71 -10.02 10.41
N ALA A 372 -7.62 -10.72 10.71
CA ALA A 372 -7.36 -12.08 10.26
C ALA A 372 -7.67 -13.15 11.34
N GLY A 373 -7.68 -12.75 12.62
CA GLY A 373 -7.90 -13.69 13.72
C GLY A 373 -7.78 -13.04 15.10
N VAL A 374 -7.54 -13.89 16.10
CA VAL A 374 -7.34 -13.48 17.50
C VAL A 374 -6.07 -14.15 18.03
N GLY A 375 -5.20 -13.39 18.66
CA GLY A 375 -3.98 -13.87 19.29
C GLY A 375 -4.22 -14.51 20.67
N ARG A 376 -3.15 -15.01 21.28
CA ARG A 376 -3.22 -15.72 22.56
C ARG A 376 -3.64 -14.82 23.72
N SER A 377 -3.28 -13.54 23.67
CA SER A 377 -3.67 -12.53 24.66
C SER A 377 -5.06 -11.92 24.40
N GLY A 378 -5.81 -12.47 23.42
CA GLY A 378 -7.14 -11.99 23.06
C GLY A 378 -7.14 -10.77 22.12
N GLN A 379 -5.98 -10.29 21.72
CA GLN A 379 -5.86 -9.19 20.75
C GLN A 379 -6.29 -9.63 19.36
N LYS A 380 -6.78 -8.70 18.56
CA LYS A 380 -7.01 -8.94 17.13
C LYS A 380 -5.66 -9.16 16.44
N LEU A 381 -5.59 -10.15 15.58
CA LEU A 381 -4.49 -10.30 14.62
C LEU A 381 -4.91 -9.63 13.32
N LEU A 382 -4.15 -8.66 12.90
CA LEU A 382 -4.41 -7.97 11.64
C LEU A 382 -3.79 -8.75 10.48
N SER A 383 -4.41 -8.68 9.31
CA SER A 383 -3.85 -9.27 8.10
C SER A 383 -2.51 -8.62 7.78
N ASP A 384 -1.47 -9.41 7.65
CA ASP A 384 -0.09 -8.97 7.42
C ASP A 384 0.59 -9.95 6.48
N THR A 385 0.23 -9.87 5.21
CA THR A 385 0.75 -10.73 4.16
C THR A 385 1.77 -10.01 3.27
N ASN A 386 2.23 -8.82 3.70
CA ASN A 386 3.04 -7.90 2.91
C ASN A 386 2.44 -7.63 1.51
N ASN A 387 1.11 -7.54 1.48
CA ASN A 387 0.34 -7.23 0.29
C ASN A 387 -0.84 -6.34 0.67
N SER A 388 -0.68 -5.04 0.59
CA SER A 388 -1.71 -4.08 0.99
C SER A 388 -3.03 -4.24 0.23
N SER A 389 -3.04 -4.85 -0.96
CA SER A 389 -4.29 -5.16 -1.68
C SER A 389 -5.12 -6.24 -0.97
N ALA A 390 -4.46 -7.18 -0.29
CA ALA A 390 -5.10 -8.22 0.51
C ALA A 390 -5.36 -7.77 1.94
N ASP A 391 -4.41 -7.01 2.52
CA ASP A 391 -4.37 -6.70 3.94
C ASP A 391 -5.28 -5.54 4.33
N PHE A 392 -5.49 -4.58 3.44
CA PHE A 392 -6.23 -3.36 3.75
C PHE A 392 -7.63 -3.33 3.12
N GLN A 393 -8.45 -2.50 3.69
CA GLN A 393 -9.79 -2.14 3.19
C GLN A 393 -10.07 -0.67 3.55
N VAL A 394 -11.20 -0.16 3.04
CA VAL A 394 -11.58 1.25 3.19
C VAL A 394 -12.95 1.35 3.84
N SER A 395 -13.10 2.29 4.77
CA SER A 395 -14.37 2.60 5.42
C SER A 395 -14.45 4.09 5.76
N THR A 396 -15.66 4.62 5.83
CA THR A 396 -15.97 5.95 6.37
C THR A 396 -16.53 5.90 7.79
N SER A 397 -16.69 4.69 8.38
CA SER A 397 -17.36 4.48 9.66
C SER A 397 -16.51 3.76 10.71
N ILE A 398 -15.29 3.35 10.38
CA ILE A 398 -14.41 2.71 11.36
C ILE A 398 -13.88 3.74 12.37
N GLY A 399 -14.01 3.44 13.66
CA GLY A 399 -13.50 4.31 14.72
C GLY A 399 -11.98 4.23 14.89
N ILE A 400 -11.43 5.25 15.57
CA ILE A 400 -10.05 5.23 16.07
C ILE A 400 -9.93 4.12 17.12
N ARG A 401 -8.82 3.40 17.14
CA ARG A 401 -8.50 2.31 18.07
C ARG A 401 -9.50 1.13 18.03
N VAL A 402 -10.33 1.03 16.99
CA VAL A 402 -11.34 -0.02 16.81
C VAL A 402 -10.96 -0.87 15.60
N TYR A 403 -10.82 -2.19 15.83
CA TYR A 403 -10.52 -3.19 14.80
C TYR A 403 -11.57 -4.30 14.86
N ASP A 404 -12.81 -3.95 14.59
CA ASP A 404 -13.88 -4.93 14.49
C ASP A 404 -13.89 -5.61 13.13
N GLU A 405 -14.51 -6.80 13.07
CA GLU A 405 -14.83 -7.41 11.80
C GLU A 405 -15.73 -6.46 11.01
N ALA A 406 -15.38 -6.19 9.76
CA ALA A 406 -16.26 -5.46 8.87
C ALA A 406 -17.59 -6.22 8.76
N LYS A 407 -18.69 -5.55 9.13
CA LYS A 407 -20.04 -6.08 9.01
C LYS A 407 -20.45 -6.24 7.56
#